data_d23222b8adda4485b60cfd8e75b93ccf
#
_entry.id   d23222b8adda4485b60cfd8e75b93ccf
#
_cell.length_a   1.000
_cell.length_b   1.000
_cell.length_c   1.000
_cell.angle_alpha   90.00
_cell.angle_beta   90.00
_cell.angle_gamma   90.00
#
_symmetry.space_group_name_H-M   'P 1'
#
loop_
_entity.id
_entity.type
_entity.pdbx_description
1 polymer ?
#
loop_
_entity_poly.entity_id
_entity_poly.type
_entity_poly.pdbx_seq_one_letter_code
_entity_poly.pdbx_strand_id
1 'polypeptide(L)'
;LNFFMLISGKPASGKTSLILNLIAKNNKCYNKKFDRIYIFSPSLTTIKNSPFDDIPEDQIFQELSVETLLKAQSDIANSTAFILTTQVYNKIPAPIRKTATQVVLYSTKNKAEIENLFQELILIPRVDFYEILKYCFDKKHNFIYIDVNKPHDKMFHKCFTELSFSAESENGL
;
A
#
# COMPACT_ATOMS: atom_id res chain seq x y z
N LEU A 1 -8.42 2.08 14.91
CA LEU A 1 -8.48 1.52 13.55
C LEU A 1 -7.09 1.03 13.20
N ASN A 2 -6.89 -0.27 13.14
CA ASN A 2 -5.62 -0.83 12.69
C ASN A 2 -5.59 -0.75 11.16
N PHE A 3 -4.59 -0.06 10.64
CA PHE A 3 -4.41 0.21 9.24
C PHE A 3 -3.03 -0.29 8.82
N PHE A 4 -2.97 -1.15 7.82
CA PHE A 4 -1.71 -1.61 7.28
C PHE A 4 -1.68 -1.38 5.76
N MET A 5 -0.89 -0.39 5.34
CA MET A 5 -0.67 -0.08 3.93
C MET A 5 0.67 -0.61 3.44
N LEU A 6 0.63 -1.48 2.44
CA LEU A 6 1.81 -1.96 1.72
C LEU A 6 1.96 -1.19 0.40
N ILE A 7 3.09 -0.51 0.23
CA ILE A 7 3.39 0.28 -0.97
C ILE A 7 4.56 -0.34 -1.73
N SER A 8 4.31 -0.89 -2.91
CA SER A 8 5.33 -1.49 -3.77
C SER A 8 5.55 -0.69 -5.05
N GLY A 9 6.81 -0.53 -5.44
CA GLY A 9 7.17 0.12 -6.69
C GLY A 9 8.67 0.37 -6.82
N LYS A 10 9.15 0.49 -8.05
CA LYS A 10 10.56 0.74 -8.38
C LYS A 10 11.09 2.03 -7.74
N PRO A 11 12.40 2.25 -7.66
CA PRO A 11 12.98 3.56 -7.36
C PRO A 11 12.36 4.64 -8.25
N ALA A 12 12.18 5.84 -7.69
CA ALA A 12 11.58 6.99 -8.39
C ALA A 12 10.14 6.78 -8.90
N SER A 13 9.38 5.78 -8.38
CA SER A 13 7.96 5.61 -8.72
C SER A 13 7.03 6.61 -8.05
N GLY A 14 7.46 7.29 -6.99
CA GLY A 14 6.66 8.26 -6.25
C GLY A 14 6.21 7.80 -4.86
N LYS A 15 6.70 6.65 -4.35
CA LYS A 15 6.32 6.10 -3.03
C LYS A 15 6.49 7.12 -1.89
N THR A 16 7.67 7.72 -1.80
CA THR A 16 7.97 8.71 -0.76
C THR A 16 7.06 9.93 -0.85
N SER A 17 6.84 10.44 -2.06
CA SER A 17 5.93 11.57 -2.29
C SER A 17 4.48 11.20 -1.90
N LEU A 18 4.06 9.96 -2.15
CA LEU A 18 2.76 9.47 -1.72
C LEU A 18 2.64 9.48 -0.20
N ILE A 19 3.61 8.91 0.52
CA ILE A 19 3.60 8.88 1.99
C ILE A 19 3.54 10.30 2.55
N LEU A 20 4.38 11.19 2.01
CA LEU A 20 4.39 12.60 2.40
C LEU A 20 3.01 13.25 2.26
N ASN A 21 2.37 13.04 1.12
CA ASN A 21 1.03 13.59 0.89
C ASN A 21 -0.03 12.99 1.81
N LEU A 22 0.10 11.72 2.21
CA LEU A 22 -0.84 11.08 3.12
C LEU A 22 -0.73 11.58 4.56
N ILE A 23 0.51 11.92 5.00
CA ILE A 23 0.84 12.19 6.41
C ILE A 23 1.03 13.69 6.67
N ALA A 24 1.37 14.49 5.64
CA ALA A 24 1.66 15.91 5.80
C ALA A 24 0.57 16.68 6.55
N LYS A 25 0.99 17.61 7.42
CA LYS A 25 0.10 18.43 8.26
C LYS A 25 -1.03 19.12 7.50
N ASN A 26 -0.76 19.52 6.27
CA ASN A 26 -1.72 20.24 5.43
C ASN A 26 -2.70 19.31 4.70
N ASN A 27 -2.50 18.01 4.78
CA ASN A 27 -3.36 17.03 4.13
C ASN A 27 -4.25 16.35 5.17
N LYS A 28 -5.56 16.54 5.04
CA LYS A 28 -6.54 16.01 6.00
C LYS A 28 -6.74 14.49 5.93
N CYS A 29 -6.01 13.76 5.07
CA CYS A 29 -6.22 12.32 4.88
C CYS A 29 -5.94 11.52 6.15
N TYR A 30 -4.74 11.61 6.69
CA TYR A 30 -4.34 10.82 7.87
C TYR A 30 -3.82 11.66 9.04
N ASN A 31 -3.72 12.98 8.89
CA ASN A 31 -3.30 13.86 9.96
C ASN A 31 -4.24 13.70 11.17
N LYS A 32 -3.68 13.38 12.33
CA LYS A 32 -4.40 13.18 13.61
C LYS A 32 -5.48 12.09 13.61
N LYS A 33 -5.48 11.17 12.63
CA LYS A 33 -6.40 10.02 12.61
C LYS A 33 -5.86 8.81 13.35
N PHE A 34 -4.55 8.75 13.54
CA PHE A 34 -3.87 7.68 14.24
C PHE A 34 -3.08 8.23 15.41
N ASP A 35 -3.07 7.52 16.51
CA ASP A 35 -2.26 7.85 17.69
C ASP A 35 -0.78 7.60 17.42
N ARG A 36 -0.47 6.59 16.57
CA ARG A 36 0.88 6.25 16.14
C ARG A 36 0.91 5.84 14.67
N ILE A 37 1.99 6.22 13.98
CA ILE A 37 2.25 5.87 12.59
C ILE A 37 3.65 5.27 12.51
N TYR A 38 3.75 4.00 12.17
CA TYR A 38 5.02 3.32 11.92
C TYR A 38 5.32 3.25 10.44
N ILE A 39 6.51 3.70 10.04
CA ILE A 39 6.94 3.72 8.65
C ILE A 39 8.15 2.83 8.48
N PHE A 40 8.03 1.83 7.61
CA PHE A 40 9.13 0.96 7.19
C PHE A 40 9.52 1.31 5.77
N SER A 41 10.66 1.98 5.58
CA SER A 41 11.08 2.41 4.25
C SER A 41 12.60 2.55 4.13
N PRO A 42 13.24 1.80 3.23
CA PRO A 42 14.68 1.89 3.01
C PRO A 42 15.19 3.24 2.50
N SER A 43 14.30 4.09 1.98
CA SER A 43 14.68 5.33 1.30
C SER A 43 14.47 6.61 2.13
N LEU A 44 13.93 6.52 3.34
CA LEU A 44 13.60 7.72 4.12
C LEU A 44 14.81 8.38 4.77
N THR A 45 15.81 7.62 5.14
CA THR A 45 17.03 8.14 5.81
C THR A 45 17.95 8.94 4.93
N THR A 46 17.75 8.91 3.61
CA THR A 46 18.56 9.68 2.65
C THR A 46 18.01 11.06 2.35
N ILE A 47 16.84 11.41 2.92
CA ILE A 47 16.20 12.70 2.69
C ILE A 47 16.74 13.70 3.71
N LYS A 48 17.57 14.66 3.25
CA LYS A 48 17.97 15.83 4.05
C LYS A 48 16.74 16.72 4.24
N ASN A 49 16.50 17.20 5.47
CA ASN A 49 15.30 17.94 5.87
C ASN A 49 14.05 17.08 5.67
N SER A 50 14.00 15.98 6.42
CA SER A 50 12.90 15.01 6.31
C SER A 50 11.57 15.69 6.64
N PRO A 51 10.59 15.62 5.73
CA PRO A 51 9.25 16.10 6.02
C PRO A 51 8.49 15.22 7.01
N PHE A 52 9.16 14.24 7.61
CA PHE A 52 8.67 13.38 8.68
C PHE A 52 9.12 13.84 10.07
N ASP A 53 9.62 15.08 10.21
CA ASP A 53 10.09 15.64 11.50
C ASP A 53 9.03 15.61 12.60
N ASP A 54 7.76 15.49 12.22
CA ASP A 54 6.65 15.33 13.17
C ASP A 54 6.40 13.86 13.61
N ILE A 55 7.06 12.88 12.97
CA ILE A 55 6.99 11.48 13.37
C ILE A 55 8.22 11.16 14.21
N PRO A 56 8.04 10.62 15.44
CA PRO A 56 9.16 10.23 16.27
C PRO A 56 10.11 9.26 15.55
N GLU A 57 11.42 9.44 15.74
CA GLU A 57 12.44 8.63 15.06
C GLU A 57 12.30 7.13 15.37
N ASP A 58 11.80 6.78 16.55
CA ASP A 58 11.55 5.40 16.98
C ASP A 58 10.37 4.73 16.26
N GLN A 59 9.63 5.49 15.44
CA GLN A 59 8.56 5.01 14.58
C GLN A 59 8.96 4.91 13.09
N ILE A 60 10.21 5.24 12.74
CA ILE A 60 10.72 5.18 11.37
C ILE A 60 11.83 4.12 11.28
N PHE A 61 11.61 3.10 10.47
CA PHE A 61 12.52 1.97 10.30
C PHE A 61 13.01 1.88 8.86
N GLN A 62 14.31 1.59 8.69
CA GLN A 62 14.90 1.40 7.35
C GLN A 62 14.53 0.07 6.73
N GLU A 63 14.35 -0.95 7.56
CA GLU A 63 14.05 -2.31 7.12
C GLU A 63 12.98 -2.96 7.98
N LEU A 64 12.33 -3.95 7.39
CA LEU A 64 11.36 -4.78 8.06
C LEU A 64 12.10 -5.99 8.65
N SER A 65 12.22 -6.05 9.96
CA SER A 65 12.68 -7.22 10.70
C SER A 65 11.61 -7.71 11.67
N VAL A 66 11.74 -8.95 12.14
CA VAL A 66 10.83 -9.48 13.17
C VAL A 66 10.90 -8.63 14.44
N GLU A 67 12.09 -8.17 14.78
CA GLU A 67 12.33 -7.33 15.97
C GLU A 67 11.62 -5.98 15.86
N THR A 68 11.76 -5.29 14.70
CA THR A 68 11.11 -3.99 14.46
C THR A 68 9.59 -4.13 14.40
N LEU A 69 9.07 -5.24 13.86
CA LEU A 69 7.64 -5.53 13.88
C LEU A 69 7.12 -5.78 15.29
N LEU A 70 7.83 -6.58 16.08
CA LEU A 70 7.43 -6.87 17.48
C LEU A 70 7.47 -5.60 18.33
N LYS A 71 8.47 -4.74 18.13
CA LYS A 71 8.53 -3.42 18.77
C LYS A 71 7.31 -2.58 18.41
N ALA A 72 7.00 -2.46 17.13
CA ALA A 72 5.83 -1.72 16.68
C ALA A 72 4.50 -2.33 17.16
N GLN A 73 4.42 -3.66 17.33
CA GLN A 73 3.25 -4.35 17.88
C GLN A 73 3.11 -4.21 19.39
N SER A 74 4.23 -4.17 20.15
CA SER A 74 4.20 -4.01 21.60
C SER A 74 3.69 -2.64 22.05
N ASP A 75 3.79 -1.65 21.16
CA ASP A 75 3.38 -0.27 21.40
C ASP A 75 1.92 0.00 21.02
N ILE A 76 1.04 -1.00 21.09
CA ILE A 76 -0.35 -0.87 20.61
C ILE A 76 -1.09 0.23 21.37
N ALA A 77 -1.16 1.40 20.75
CA ALA A 77 -2.16 2.41 21.06
C ALA A 77 -3.51 2.04 20.39
N ASN A 78 -4.60 2.65 20.84
CA ASN A 78 -5.95 2.32 20.37
C ASN A 78 -6.18 2.53 18.85
N SER A 79 -5.27 3.26 18.17
CA SER A 79 -5.34 3.54 16.74
C SER A 79 -3.93 3.62 16.15
N THR A 80 -3.48 2.56 15.52
CA THR A 80 -2.13 2.45 14.94
C THR A 80 -2.18 2.25 13.44
N ALA A 81 -1.34 3.01 12.71
CA ALA A 81 -1.11 2.84 11.30
C ALA A 81 0.28 2.29 11.01
N PHE A 82 0.36 1.27 10.15
CA PHE A 82 1.61 0.75 9.62
C PHE A 82 1.70 1.10 8.13
N ILE A 83 2.83 1.68 7.72
CA ILE A 83 3.13 1.94 6.32
C ILE A 83 4.44 1.27 5.97
N LEU A 84 4.37 0.25 5.12
CA LEU A 84 5.52 -0.52 4.66
C LEU A 84 5.79 -0.20 3.19
N THR A 85 7.00 0.24 2.88
CA THR A 85 7.41 0.43 1.49
C THR A 85 8.43 -0.59 1.04
N THR A 86 8.30 -1.05 -0.20
CA THR A 86 9.24 -1.96 -0.83
C THR A 86 9.51 -1.56 -2.28
N GLN A 87 10.63 -2.00 -2.82
CA GLN A 87 10.91 -1.89 -4.26
C GLN A 87 10.37 -3.09 -5.04
N VAL A 88 10.20 -4.22 -4.37
CA VAL A 88 9.78 -5.50 -4.95
C VAL A 88 8.75 -6.14 -4.00
N TYR A 89 7.52 -6.30 -4.45
CA TYR A 89 6.42 -6.88 -3.67
C TYR A 89 6.79 -8.24 -3.06
N ASN A 90 7.40 -9.10 -3.86
CA ASN A 90 7.75 -10.47 -3.45
C ASN A 90 8.89 -10.57 -2.42
N LYS A 91 9.61 -9.48 -2.13
CA LYS A 91 10.60 -9.45 -1.04
C LYS A 91 9.96 -9.41 0.34
N ILE A 92 8.70 -9.00 0.42
CA ILE A 92 7.96 -9.06 1.68
C ILE A 92 7.45 -10.50 1.88
N PRO A 93 7.67 -11.13 3.04
CA PRO A 93 7.15 -12.46 3.32
C PRO A 93 5.64 -12.56 3.12
N ALA A 94 5.16 -13.64 2.51
CA ALA A 94 3.74 -13.84 2.20
C ALA A 94 2.81 -13.69 3.43
N PRO A 95 3.14 -14.18 4.63
CA PRO A 95 2.31 -13.95 5.80
C PRO A 95 2.09 -12.46 6.10
N ILE A 96 3.12 -11.62 5.91
CA ILE A 96 3.02 -10.17 6.14
C ILE A 96 2.19 -9.52 5.02
N ARG A 97 2.40 -9.90 3.75
CA ARG A 97 1.61 -9.35 2.63
C ARG A 97 0.11 -9.61 2.80
N LYS A 98 -0.24 -10.81 3.26
CA LYS A 98 -1.64 -11.22 3.48
C LYS A 98 -2.35 -10.49 4.63
N THR A 99 -1.61 -9.84 5.51
CA THR A 99 -2.19 -9.01 6.60
C THR A 99 -2.40 -7.56 6.18
N ALA A 100 -1.93 -7.15 5.00
CA ALA A 100 -2.16 -5.80 4.50
C ALA A 100 -3.66 -5.56 4.29
N THR A 101 -4.15 -4.45 4.82
CA THR A 101 -5.53 -3.99 4.62
C THR A 101 -5.66 -3.12 3.38
N GLN A 102 -4.55 -2.51 2.97
CA GLN A 102 -4.45 -1.72 1.74
C GLN A 102 -3.14 -2.01 1.01
N VAL A 103 -3.23 -2.09 -0.30
CA VAL A 103 -2.07 -2.30 -1.16
C VAL A 103 -2.02 -1.23 -2.24
N VAL A 104 -0.87 -0.57 -2.34
CA VAL A 104 -0.52 0.34 -3.42
C VAL A 104 0.54 -0.33 -4.28
N LEU A 105 0.24 -0.59 -5.54
CA LEU A 105 1.21 -1.11 -6.50
C LEU A 105 1.42 -0.10 -7.62
N TYR A 106 2.64 0.38 -7.74
CA TYR A 106 3.07 1.14 -8.93
C TYR A 106 3.38 0.20 -10.09
N SER A 107 3.34 0.75 -11.31
CA SER A 107 3.59 -0.02 -12.52
C SER A 107 4.85 -0.88 -12.43
N THR A 108 4.69 -2.18 -12.60
CA THR A 108 5.75 -3.18 -12.66
C THR A 108 5.65 -4.02 -13.92
N LYS A 109 6.81 -4.45 -14.44
CA LYS A 109 6.90 -5.45 -15.53
C LYS A 109 7.13 -6.87 -15.00
N ASN A 110 7.22 -7.01 -13.68
CA ASN A 110 7.47 -8.31 -13.06
C ASN A 110 6.16 -9.09 -12.95
N LYS A 111 5.97 -10.04 -13.86
CA LYS A 111 4.76 -10.89 -13.89
C LYS A 111 4.56 -11.67 -12.59
N ALA A 112 5.64 -12.10 -11.92
CA ALA A 112 5.54 -12.83 -10.68
C ALA A 112 5.00 -11.97 -9.52
N GLU A 113 5.27 -10.67 -9.50
CA GLU A 113 4.68 -9.75 -8.52
C GLU A 113 3.16 -9.59 -8.74
N ILE A 114 2.77 -9.42 -9.99
CA ILE A 114 1.35 -9.29 -10.37
C ILE A 114 0.60 -10.59 -10.04
N GLU A 115 1.19 -11.73 -10.35
CA GLU A 115 0.60 -13.03 -10.11
C GLU A 115 0.43 -13.32 -8.61
N ASN A 116 1.45 -13.05 -7.81
CA ASN A 116 1.35 -13.23 -6.35
C ASN A 116 0.31 -12.30 -5.73
N LEU A 117 0.26 -11.04 -6.16
CA LEU A 117 -0.77 -10.11 -5.70
C LEU A 117 -2.17 -10.64 -6.05
N PHE A 118 -2.35 -11.12 -7.29
CA PHE A 118 -3.60 -11.71 -7.76
C PHE A 118 -4.01 -12.90 -6.90
N GLN A 119 -3.13 -13.88 -6.73
CA GLN A 119 -3.44 -15.10 -5.98
C GLN A 119 -3.67 -14.87 -4.49
N GLU A 120 -3.03 -13.85 -3.92
CA GLU A 120 -3.10 -13.59 -2.48
C GLU A 120 -4.32 -12.77 -2.08
N LEU A 121 -4.80 -11.86 -2.92
CA LEU A 121 -5.76 -10.83 -2.52
C LEU A 121 -6.97 -10.68 -3.46
N ILE A 122 -6.94 -11.26 -4.67
CA ILE A 122 -7.91 -10.92 -5.72
C ILE A 122 -8.80 -12.12 -6.03
N LEU A 123 -10.12 -11.90 -6.06
CA LEU A 123 -11.12 -12.94 -6.34
C LEU A 123 -11.97 -12.64 -7.59
N ILE A 124 -11.56 -11.68 -8.43
CA ILE A 124 -12.21 -11.43 -9.73
C ILE A 124 -11.52 -12.26 -10.83
N PRO A 125 -12.15 -12.41 -12.02
CA PRO A 125 -11.52 -13.06 -13.15
C PRO A 125 -10.18 -12.42 -13.51
N ARG A 126 -9.21 -13.25 -13.89
CA ARG A 126 -7.85 -12.78 -14.20
C ARG A 126 -7.83 -11.76 -15.34
N VAL A 127 -8.67 -11.94 -16.34
CA VAL A 127 -8.76 -11.03 -17.50
C VAL A 127 -9.13 -9.62 -17.04
N ASP A 128 -10.15 -9.51 -16.19
CA ASP A 128 -10.64 -8.24 -15.67
C ASP A 128 -9.58 -7.55 -14.81
N PHE A 129 -8.85 -8.32 -14.00
CA PHE A 129 -7.76 -7.77 -13.21
C PHE A 129 -6.64 -7.17 -14.07
N TYR A 130 -6.25 -7.84 -15.17
CA TYR A 130 -5.24 -7.31 -16.09
C TYR A 130 -5.73 -6.07 -16.84
N GLU A 131 -7.01 -5.97 -17.18
CA GLU A 131 -7.59 -4.76 -17.75
C GLU A 131 -7.58 -3.59 -16.76
N ILE A 132 -7.93 -3.84 -15.51
CA ILE A 132 -7.82 -2.85 -14.43
C ILE A 132 -6.38 -2.36 -14.30
N LEU A 133 -5.39 -3.26 -14.28
CA LEU A 133 -3.99 -2.88 -14.22
C LEU A 133 -3.56 -2.02 -15.40
N LYS A 134 -3.95 -2.40 -16.61
CA LYS A 134 -3.67 -1.63 -17.85
C LYS A 134 -4.26 -0.22 -17.76
N TYR A 135 -5.48 -0.09 -17.26
CA TYR A 135 -6.13 1.20 -17.05
C TYR A 135 -5.46 2.04 -15.97
N CYS A 136 -5.04 1.42 -14.86
CA CYS A 136 -4.38 2.11 -13.76
C CYS A 136 -2.99 2.61 -14.13
N PHE A 137 -2.24 1.86 -14.95
CA PHE A 137 -0.85 2.15 -15.28
C PHE A 137 -0.66 2.96 -16.58
N ASP A 138 -1.67 3.69 -17.02
CA ASP A 138 -1.66 4.46 -18.28
C ASP A 138 -0.65 5.61 -18.28
N LYS A 139 -0.29 6.14 -17.11
CA LYS A 139 0.66 7.26 -16.95
C LYS A 139 1.74 6.94 -15.94
N LYS A 140 2.90 7.58 -16.12
CA LYS A 140 3.99 7.54 -15.14
C LYS A 140 3.50 8.03 -13.78
N HIS A 141 3.92 7.37 -12.72
CA HIS A 141 3.54 7.63 -11.32
C HIS A 141 2.09 7.28 -10.96
N ASN A 142 1.27 6.83 -11.88
CA ASN A 142 -0.02 6.23 -11.53
C ASN A 142 0.19 4.86 -10.87
N PHE A 143 -0.74 4.52 -9.98
CA PHE A 143 -0.73 3.27 -9.23
C PHE A 143 -2.15 2.71 -9.14
N ILE A 144 -2.25 1.43 -8.91
CA ILE A 144 -3.47 0.81 -8.42
C ILE A 144 -3.46 0.86 -6.88
N TYR A 145 -4.58 1.28 -6.30
CA TYR A 145 -4.83 1.17 -4.87
C TYR A 145 -5.93 0.15 -4.66
N ILE A 146 -5.68 -0.81 -3.78
CA ILE A 146 -6.56 -1.93 -3.47
C ILE A 146 -6.91 -1.83 -1.99
N ASP A 147 -8.19 -1.62 -1.68
CA ASP A 147 -8.72 -1.67 -0.32
C ASP A 147 -9.31 -3.07 -0.07
N VAL A 148 -8.54 -3.92 0.60
CA VAL A 148 -8.90 -5.32 0.84
C VAL A 148 -10.13 -5.47 1.73
N ASN A 149 -10.48 -4.45 2.50
CA ASN A 149 -11.65 -4.47 3.37
C ASN A 149 -12.96 -4.15 2.63
N LYS A 150 -12.88 -3.68 1.37
CA LYS A 150 -14.06 -3.40 0.57
C LYS A 150 -14.54 -4.62 -0.22
N PRO A 151 -15.82 -4.65 -0.61
CA PRO A 151 -16.32 -5.64 -1.56
C PRO A 151 -15.55 -5.61 -2.88
N HIS A 152 -15.51 -6.73 -3.60
CA HIS A 152 -14.71 -6.91 -4.82
C HIS A 152 -15.00 -5.90 -5.93
N ASP A 153 -16.24 -5.45 -6.04
CA ASP A 153 -16.69 -4.44 -7.00
C ASP A 153 -16.24 -3.00 -6.66
N LYS A 154 -15.78 -2.76 -5.43
CA LYS A 154 -15.38 -1.44 -4.91
C LYS A 154 -13.97 -1.38 -4.36
N MET A 155 -13.22 -2.49 -4.40
CA MET A 155 -11.90 -2.55 -3.79
C MET A 155 -10.82 -1.87 -4.62
N PHE A 156 -11.03 -1.68 -5.93
CA PHE A 156 -10.00 -1.17 -6.85
C PHE A 156 -10.14 0.33 -7.09
N HIS A 157 -9.00 1.01 -7.13
CA HIS A 157 -8.94 2.43 -7.38
C HIS A 157 -7.76 2.75 -8.30
N LYS A 158 -7.97 3.66 -9.24
CA LYS A 158 -6.88 4.32 -9.96
C LYS A 158 -6.39 5.49 -9.15
N CYS A 159 -5.16 5.39 -8.65
CA CYS A 159 -4.70 6.26 -7.57
C CYS A 159 -5.67 6.14 -6.37
N PHE A 160 -6.45 7.16 -6.05
CA PHE A 160 -7.47 7.09 -5.01
C PHE A 160 -8.90 7.29 -5.54
N THR A 161 -9.07 7.29 -6.86
CA THR A 161 -10.39 7.33 -7.48
C THR A 161 -10.94 5.93 -7.60
N GLU A 162 -12.06 5.66 -6.94
CA GLU A 162 -12.74 4.35 -6.97
C GLU A 162 -13.13 3.98 -8.40
N LEU A 163 -12.87 2.74 -8.77
CA LEU A 163 -13.29 2.15 -10.04
C LEU A 163 -14.56 1.34 -9.77
N SER A 164 -15.65 1.72 -10.43
CA SER A 164 -16.86 0.90 -10.48
C SER A 164 -16.84 0.05 -11.75
N PHE A 165 -16.94 -1.25 -11.61
CA PHE A 165 -17.21 -2.16 -12.71
C PHE A 165 -18.41 -3.01 -12.34
N SER A 166 -19.37 -3.08 -13.26
CA SER A 166 -20.43 -4.08 -13.17
C SER A 166 -19.79 -5.42 -13.55
N ALA A 167 -19.67 -6.34 -12.60
CA ALA A 167 -19.50 -7.73 -12.97
C ALA A 167 -20.72 -8.08 -13.82
N GLU A 168 -20.54 -8.31 -15.13
CA GLU A 168 -21.59 -8.93 -15.91
C GLU A 168 -21.88 -10.25 -15.23
N SER A 169 -23.08 -10.34 -14.68
CA SER A 169 -23.60 -11.57 -14.11
C SER A 169 -23.52 -12.62 -15.22
N GLU A 170 -22.66 -13.63 -15.06
CA GLU A 170 -22.79 -14.89 -15.76
C GLU A 170 -24.15 -15.53 -15.35
N ASN A 171 -25.22 -14.97 -15.91
CA ASN A 171 -26.49 -15.66 -16.06
C ASN A 171 -26.43 -16.42 -17.38
N GLY A 172 -25.88 -17.63 -17.33
CA GLY A 172 -25.77 -18.49 -18.49
C GLY A 172 -25.55 -19.94 -18.10
N LEU A 173 -26.67 -20.61 -17.64
CA LEU A 173 -26.86 -22.06 -17.53
C LEU A 173 -26.22 -22.77 -16.35
#